data_8733fff7c5a7439a15fb49b2cee25548
#
_entry.id   8733fff7c5a7439a15fb49b2cee25548
#
_cell.length_a   1.000
_cell.length_b   1.000
_cell.length_c   1.000
_cell.angle_alpha   90.00
_cell.angle_beta   90.00
_cell.angle_gamma   90.00
#
_symmetry.space_group_name_H-M   'P 1'
#
loop_
_entity.id
_entity.type
_entity.pdbx_description
1 polymer ?
#
loop_
_entity_poly.entity_id
_entity_poly.type
_entity_poly.pdbx_seq_one_letter_code
_entity_poly.pdbx_strand_id
1 'polypeptide(L)'
;AVFLALKTDGEIRVRANRVAGQVGLGAAVLAVIFGAWTQLSYSNNVISWIPLALAVLAWVGTLGMNRIGREGWAFVTSAVTLAMVVLFLFTCLYPNVMPSTLDPAATLTIHNASSTEYTLRLMTWVAVVFTPIVLAYQAWTYWVFRKRLSPTQIPNPHEGSLDLPHEVTV
;
A
#
# COMPACT_ATOMS: atom_id res chain seq x y z
N ALA A 1 -9.94 2.90 -0.78
CA ALA A 1 -10.68 4.08 -1.23
C ALA A 1 -10.07 4.67 -2.52
N VAL A 2 -8.78 5.07 -2.54
CA VAL A 2 -8.12 5.62 -3.76
C VAL A 2 -8.20 4.67 -4.96
N PHE A 3 -7.96 3.39 -4.76
CA PHE A 3 -8.08 2.37 -5.81
C PHE A 3 -9.53 2.22 -6.32
N LEU A 4 -10.51 2.28 -5.42
CA LEU A 4 -11.92 2.23 -5.80
C LEU A 4 -12.30 3.46 -6.64
N ALA A 5 -11.89 4.65 -6.24
CA ALA A 5 -12.11 5.87 -7.00
C ALA A 5 -11.49 5.80 -8.41
N LEU A 6 -10.31 5.16 -8.55
CA LEU A 6 -9.65 4.96 -9.83
C LEU A 6 -10.41 4.00 -10.75
N LYS A 7 -11.09 2.99 -10.21
CA LYS A 7 -11.69 1.88 -10.96
C LYS A 7 -13.20 2.00 -11.17
N THR A 8 -13.88 2.96 -10.51
CA THR A 8 -15.33 3.13 -10.58
C THR A 8 -15.70 4.51 -11.14
N ASP A 9 -16.91 4.62 -11.66
CA ASP A 9 -17.50 5.87 -12.13
C ASP A 9 -18.81 6.18 -11.35
N GLY A 10 -19.30 7.43 -11.49
CA GLY A 10 -20.54 7.88 -10.89
C GLY A 10 -20.47 8.11 -9.38
N GLU A 11 -21.54 7.78 -8.67
CA GLU A 11 -21.73 8.08 -7.24
C GLU A 11 -20.73 7.36 -6.34
N ILE A 12 -20.36 6.12 -6.71
CA ILE A 12 -19.38 5.30 -5.98
C ILE A 12 -18.02 5.99 -5.95
N ARG A 13 -17.61 6.56 -7.08
CA ARG A 13 -16.36 7.33 -7.21
C ARG A 13 -16.34 8.54 -6.28
N VAL A 14 -17.42 9.33 -6.25
CA VAL A 14 -17.53 10.52 -5.40
C VAL A 14 -17.47 10.14 -3.91
N ARG A 15 -18.18 9.09 -3.53
CA ARG A 15 -18.15 8.57 -2.14
C ARG A 15 -16.76 8.04 -1.78
N ALA A 16 -16.13 7.28 -2.68
CA ALA A 16 -14.78 6.74 -2.47
C ALA A 16 -13.74 7.86 -2.29
N ASN A 17 -13.81 8.94 -3.09
CA ASN A 17 -12.92 10.09 -2.95
C ASN A 17 -13.11 10.84 -1.62
N ARG A 18 -14.36 11.01 -1.17
CA ARG A 18 -14.64 11.62 0.13
C ARG A 18 -14.09 10.81 1.28
N VAL A 19 -14.33 9.50 1.27
CA VAL A 19 -13.79 8.56 2.27
C VAL A 19 -12.26 8.53 2.22
N ALA A 20 -11.66 8.52 1.03
CA ALA A 20 -10.21 8.59 0.87
C ALA A 20 -9.61 9.84 1.52
N GLY A 21 -10.27 11.00 1.37
CA GLY A 21 -9.84 12.25 1.99
C GLY A 21 -9.94 12.21 3.52
N GLN A 22 -11.07 11.78 4.07
CA GLN A 22 -11.31 11.76 5.52
C GLN A 22 -10.44 10.73 6.24
N VAL A 23 -10.47 9.47 5.77
CA VAL A 23 -9.66 8.39 6.35
C VAL A 23 -8.17 8.64 6.11
N GLY A 24 -7.83 9.19 4.94
CA GLY A 24 -6.47 9.57 4.63
C GLY A 24 -5.90 10.61 5.58
N LEU A 25 -6.68 11.62 5.96
CA LEU A 25 -6.26 12.63 6.93
C LEU A 25 -6.04 12.02 8.32
N GLY A 26 -6.95 11.17 8.79
CA GLY A 26 -6.78 10.45 10.05
C GLY A 26 -5.55 9.53 10.03
N ALA A 27 -5.37 8.78 8.95
CA ALA A 27 -4.19 7.93 8.78
C ALA A 27 -2.88 8.75 8.76
N ALA A 28 -2.86 9.94 8.15
CA ALA A 28 -1.70 10.83 8.14
C ALA A 28 -1.30 11.24 9.56
N VAL A 29 -2.26 11.67 10.38
CA VAL A 29 -1.98 12.06 11.76
C VAL A 29 -1.39 10.92 12.56
N LEU A 30 -1.99 9.73 12.48
CA LEU A 30 -1.48 8.53 13.16
C LEU A 30 -0.10 8.12 12.64
N ALA A 31 0.13 8.19 11.33
CA ALA A 31 1.42 7.86 10.72
C ALA A 31 2.52 8.84 11.14
N VAL A 32 2.22 10.14 11.25
CA VAL A 32 3.18 11.15 11.73
C VAL A 32 3.52 10.91 13.20
N ILE A 33 2.52 10.64 14.06
CA ILE A 33 2.75 10.33 15.48
C ILE A 33 3.61 9.05 15.60
N PHE A 34 3.27 8.00 14.87
CA PHE A 34 4.02 6.75 14.87
C PHE A 34 5.44 6.94 14.33
N GLY A 35 5.60 7.67 13.22
CA GLY A 35 6.89 7.94 12.62
C GLY A 35 7.80 8.76 13.53
N ALA A 36 7.25 9.80 14.17
CA ALA A 36 7.99 10.61 15.12
C ALA A 36 8.41 9.80 16.36
N TRP A 37 7.50 9.00 16.91
CA TRP A 37 7.82 8.11 18.03
C TRP A 37 8.91 7.10 17.65
N THR A 38 8.76 6.41 16.53
CA THR A 38 9.74 5.43 16.05
C THR A 38 11.11 6.08 15.84
N GLN A 39 11.13 7.26 15.23
CA GLN A 39 12.37 8.02 15.00
C GLN A 39 13.07 8.40 16.30
N LEU A 40 12.34 8.88 17.29
CA LEU A 40 12.89 9.34 18.56
C LEU A 40 13.29 8.20 19.50
N SER A 41 12.56 7.07 19.44
CA SER A 41 12.76 5.96 20.39
C SER A 41 13.74 4.90 19.87
N TYR A 42 13.80 4.67 18.57
CA TYR A 42 14.55 3.55 17.99
C TYR A 42 15.64 3.96 17.00
N SER A 43 15.61 5.17 16.47
CA SER A 43 16.57 5.59 15.46
C SER A 43 17.75 6.32 16.09
N ASN A 44 18.95 5.73 15.93
CA ASN A 44 20.23 6.42 16.18
C ASN A 44 20.83 6.99 14.89
N ASN A 45 20.12 6.92 13.76
CA ASN A 45 20.64 7.25 12.45
C ASN A 45 19.92 8.47 11.86
N VAL A 46 20.68 9.52 11.58
CA VAL A 46 20.17 10.76 10.95
C VAL A 46 19.62 10.48 9.53
N ILE A 47 20.14 9.46 8.85
CA ILE A 47 19.76 9.12 7.47
C ILE A 47 18.29 8.70 7.38
N SER A 48 17.71 8.14 8.46
CA SER A 48 16.31 7.72 8.50
C SER A 48 15.29 8.86 8.37
N TRP A 49 15.71 10.12 8.59
CA TRP A 49 14.86 11.28 8.35
C TRP A 49 14.53 11.50 6.87
N ILE A 50 15.41 11.05 5.96
CA ILE A 50 15.21 11.23 4.51
C ILE A 50 13.98 10.44 4.03
N PRO A 51 13.90 9.10 4.22
CA PRO A 51 12.71 8.36 3.79
C PRO A 51 11.44 8.78 4.54
N LEU A 52 11.53 9.22 5.80
CA LEU A 52 10.39 9.75 6.54
C LEU A 52 9.87 11.04 5.89
N ALA A 53 10.74 12.00 5.58
CA ALA A 53 10.36 13.24 4.92
C ALA A 53 9.75 12.98 3.53
N LEU A 54 10.34 12.07 2.75
CA LEU A 54 9.83 11.68 1.45
C LEU A 54 8.46 10.99 1.55
N ALA A 55 8.24 10.16 2.57
CA ALA A 55 6.94 9.54 2.83
C ALA A 55 5.86 10.59 3.13
N VAL A 56 6.16 11.57 3.97
CA VAL A 56 5.24 12.67 4.29
C VAL A 56 4.93 13.51 3.04
N LEU A 57 5.93 13.88 2.25
CA LEU A 57 5.75 14.64 1.01
C LEU A 57 4.91 13.87 0.00
N ALA A 58 5.17 12.57 -0.19
CA ALA A 58 4.40 11.71 -1.08
C ALA A 58 2.95 11.58 -0.60
N TRP A 59 2.72 11.51 0.71
CA TRP A 59 1.37 11.45 1.29
C TRP A 59 0.60 12.75 1.08
N VAL A 60 1.22 13.90 1.32
CA VAL A 60 0.63 15.22 1.02
C VAL A 60 0.30 15.32 -0.47
N GLY A 61 1.20 14.84 -1.33
CA GLY A 61 0.95 14.71 -2.77
C GLY A 61 -0.26 13.85 -3.09
N THR A 62 -0.44 12.73 -2.39
CA THR A 62 -1.62 11.85 -2.55
C THR A 62 -2.91 12.58 -2.23
N LEU A 63 -2.96 13.28 -1.10
CA LEU A 63 -4.14 14.05 -0.70
C LEU A 63 -4.42 15.21 -1.66
N GLY A 64 -3.38 15.90 -2.12
CA GLY A 64 -3.49 16.98 -3.11
C GLY A 64 -4.01 16.49 -4.46
N MET A 65 -3.44 15.41 -5.00
CA MET A 65 -3.87 14.82 -6.26
C MET A 65 -5.29 14.26 -6.19
N ASN A 66 -5.67 13.68 -5.05
CA ASN A 66 -7.03 13.22 -4.83
C ASN A 66 -8.05 14.37 -4.84
N ARG A 67 -7.70 15.53 -4.24
CA ARG A 67 -8.57 16.73 -4.25
C ARG A 67 -8.72 17.35 -5.64
N ILE A 68 -7.66 17.30 -6.45
CA ILE A 68 -7.67 17.81 -7.85
C ILE A 68 -8.37 16.83 -8.81
N GLY A 69 -8.75 15.62 -8.34
CA GLY A 69 -9.40 14.60 -9.17
C GLY A 69 -8.43 13.83 -10.08
N ARG A 70 -7.12 13.94 -9.87
CA ARG A 70 -6.09 13.19 -10.60
C ARG A 70 -5.80 11.85 -9.92
N GLU A 71 -6.77 10.96 -9.94
CA GLU A 71 -6.76 9.69 -9.19
C GLU A 71 -5.61 8.76 -9.55
N GLY A 72 -5.17 8.73 -10.82
CA GLY A 72 -4.01 7.95 -11.24
C GLY A 72 -2.73 8.39 -10.54
N TRP A 73 -2.49 9.70 -10.44
CA TRP A 73 -1.35 10.25 -9.72
C TRP A 73 -1.49 10.06 -8.20
N ALA A 74 -2.69 10.18 -7.65
CA ALA A 74 -2.96 9.88 -6.24
C ALA A 74 -2.61 8.42 -5.90
N PHE A 75 -2.91 7.49 -6.81
CA PHE A 75 -2.53 6.08 -6.63
C PHE A 75 -1.00 5.88 -6.66
N VAL A 76 -0.30 6.47 -7.63
CA VAL A 76 1.17 6.38 -7.73
C VAL A 76 1.84 6.99 -6.48
N THR A 77 1.42 8.18 -6.06
CA THR A 77 2.00 8.83 -4.87
C THR A 77 1.70 8.04 -3.59
N SER A 78 0.54 7.38 -3.48
CA SER A 78 0.26 6.49 -2.34
C SER A 78 1.15 5.25 -2.33
N ALA A 79 1.46 4.68 -3.49
CA ALA A 79 2.40 3.57 -3.60
C ALA A 79 3.83 3.98 -3.21
N VAL A 80 4.26 5.17 -3.64
CA VAL A 80 5.54 5.76 -3.23
C VAL A 80 5.58 5.97 -1.72
N THR A 81 4.50 6.48 -1.11
CA THR A 81 4.39 6.64 0.34
C THR A 81 4.64 5.32 1.07
N LEU A 82 3.96 4.25 0.66
CA LEU A 82 4.14 2.93 1.27
C LEU A 82 5.58 2.43 1.14
N ALA A 83 6.19 2.58 -0.04
CA ALA A 83 7.58 2.20 -0.25
C ALA A 83 8.52 2.99 0.67
N MET A 84 8.32 4.31 0.80
CA MET A 84 9.13 5.16 1.67
C MET A 84 8.95 4.85 3.16
N VAL A 85 7.73 4.50 3.60
CA VAL A 85 7.48 4.05 4.98
C VAL A 85 8.21 2.74 5.27
N VAL A 86 8.21 1.78 4.34
CA VAL A 86 8.96 0.54 4.49
C VAL A 86 10.47 0.83 4.57
N LEU A 87 11.02 1.65 3.69
CA LEU A 87 12.41 2.07 3.73
C LEU A 87 12.77 2.78 5.04
N PHE A 88 11.88 3.65 5.53
CA PHE A 88 12.03 4.32 6.82
C PHE A 88 12.17 3.32 7.96
N LEU A 89 11.26 2.34 8.07
CA LEU A 89 11.30 1.34 9.13
C LEU A 89 12.59 0.53 9.10
N PHE A 90 13.00 0.04 7.94
CA PHE A 90 14.26 -0.69 7.82
C PHE A 90 15.49 0.16 8.15
N THR A 91 15.49 1.43 7.75
CA THR A 91 16.59 2.35 8.05
C THR A 91 16.65 2.72 9.54
N CYS A 92 15.49 2.84 10.21
CA CYS A 92 15.42 3.08 11.65
C CYS A 92 15.95 1.90 12.48
N LEU A 93 15.59 0.67 12.08
CA LEU A 93 15.99 -0.51 12.83
C LEU A 93 17.43 -0.93 12.57
N TYR A 94 17.98 -0.59 11.40
CA TYR A 94 19.34 -1.01 11.06
C TYR A 94 20.39 -0.56 12.09
N PRO A 95 21.32 -1.44 12.55
CA PRO A 95 21.56 -2.84 12.13
C PRO A 95 20.72 -3.88 12.92
N ASN A 96 19.81 -3.47 13.79
CA ASN A 96 18.99 -4.36 14.59
C ASN A 96 17.80 -4.88 13.77
N VAL A 97 17.47 -6.16 13.95
CA VAL A 97 16.27 -6.78 13.41
C VAL A 97 15.14 -6.70 14.44
N MET A 98 15.48 -7.00 15.69
CA MET A 98 14.55 -6.93 16.82
C MET A 98 15.31 -6.43 18.06
N PRO A 99 15.16 -5.14 18.39
CA PRO A 99 15.78 -4.59 19.60
C PRO A 99 15.11 -5.15 20.85
N SER A 100 15.90 -5.65 21.80
CA SER A 100 15.42 -6.07 23.11
C SER A 100 15.33 -4.86 24.04
N THR A 101 14.20 -4.76 24.77
CA THR A 101 14.00 -3.72 25.80
C THR A 101 14.44 -4.18 27.18
N LEU A 102 14.65 -5.48 27.37
CA LEU A 102 15.01 -6.07 28.68
C LEU A 102 16.53 -6.22 28.84
N ASP A 103 17.20 -6.73 27.80
CA ASP A 103 18.64 -6.96 27.83
C ASP A 103 19.24 -6.60 26.48
N PRO A 104 20.19 -5.65 26.42
CA PRO A 104 20.89 -5.29 25.19
C PRO A 104 21.62 -6.49 24.54
N ALA A 105 22.10 -7.46 25.35
CA ALA A 105 22.76 -8.66 24.84
C ALA A 105 21.81 -9.60 24.08
N ALA A 106 20.51 -9.53 24.34
CA ALA A 106 19.47 -10.29 23.66
C ALA A 106 18.95 -9.61 22.38
N THR A 107 19.54 -8.49 21.96
CA THR A 107 19.16 -7.81 20.71
C THR A 107 19.56 -8.63 19.50
N LEU A 108 18.57 -8.91 18.66
CA LEU A 108 18.79 -9.59 17.38
C LEU A 108 19.25 -8.57 16.33
N THR A 109 20.45 -8.79 15.81
CA THR A 109 21.04 -7.99 14.73
C THR A 109 21.04 -8.77 13.41
N ILE A 110 21.28 -8.09 12.31
CA ILE A 110 21.44 -8.74 10.99
C ILE A 110 22.58 -9.76 10.95
N HIS A 111 23.52 -9.69 11.92
CA HIS A 111 24.68 -10.61 11.98
C HIS A 111 24.36 -11.88 12.80
N ASN A 112 23.65 -11.75 13.92
CA ASN A 112 23.40 -12.89 14.81
C ASN A 112 22.07 -13.59 14.52
N ALA A 113 21.14 -12.94 13.80
CA ALA A 113 19.84 -13.50 13.43
C ALA A 113 19.78 -13.98 11.96
N SER A 114 20.82 -13.74 11.18
CA SER A 114 20.83 -14.16 9.79
C SER A 114 21.03 -15.68 9.65
N SER A 115 20.40 -16.23 8.63
CA SER A 115 20.58 -17.60 8.22
C SER A 115 22.02 -17.86 7.70
N THR A 116 22.37 -19.12 7.48
CA THR A 116 23.70 -19.47 6.90
C THR A 116 23.90 -18.81 5.55
N GLU A 117 25.16 -18.55 5.18
CA GLU A 117 25.53 -17.93 3.91
C GLU A 117 24.95 -18.70 2.70
N TYR A 118 24.96 -20.03 2.76
CA TYR A 118 24.37 -20.87 1.73
C TYR A 118 22.87 -20.61 1.56
N THR A 119 22.14 -20.56 2.65
CA THR A 119 20.69 -20.29 2.64
C THR A 119 20.38 -18.92 2.09
N LEU A 120 21.13 -17.89 2.51
CA LEU A 120 20.95 -16.52 2.01
C LEU A 120 21.22 -16.44 0.51
N ARG A 121 22.25 -17.10 0.01
CA ARG A 121 22.56 -17.18 -1.42
C ARG A 121 21.45 -17.84 -2.21
N LEU A 122 20.96 -18.98 -1.74
CA LEU A 122 19.85 -19.68 -2.37
C LEU A 122 18.58 -18.81 -2.42
N MET A 123 18.22 -18.20 -1.30
CA MET A 123 17.06 -17.29 -1.22
C MET A 123 17.21 -16.10 -2.16
N THR A 124 18.41 -15.53 -2.27
CA THR A 124 18.68 -14.41 -3.18
C THR A 124 18.46 -14.81 -4.62
N TRP A 125 18.99 -15.96 -5.06
CA TRP A 125 18.79 -16.46 -6.43
C TRP A 125 17.33 -16.73 -6.73
N VAL A 126 16.62 -17.37 -5.80
CA VAL A 126 15.18 -17.60 -5.94
C VAL A 126 14.44 -16.27 -6.05
N ALA A 127 14.73 -15.29 -5.18
CA ALA A 127 14.09 -13.97 -5.24
C ALA A 127 14.38 -13.24 -6.56
N VAL A 128 15.62 -13.25 -7.05
CA VAL A 128 16.01 -12.58 -8.31
C VAL A 128 15.28 -13.18 -9.52
N VAL A 129 15.02 -14.47 -9.52
CA VAL A 129 14.32 -15.14 -10.63
C VAL A 129 12.81 -14.98 -10.51
N PHE A 130 12.24 -15.28 -9.34
CA PHE A 130 10.78 -15.33 -9.19
C PHE A 130 10.14 -13.95 -9.01
N THR A 131 10.82 -12.98 -8.38
CA THR A 131 10.25 -11.64 -8.19
C THR A 131 9.90 -10.95 -9.52
N PRO A 132 10.77 -10.93 -10.56
CA PRO A 132 10.40 -10.36 -11.85
C PRO A 132 9.20 -11.06 -12.51
N ILE A 133 9.12 -12.39 -12.39
CA ILE A 133 8.02 -13.19 -12.94
C ILE A 133 6.68 -12.79 -12.27
N VAL A 134 6.68 -12.70 -10.93
CA VAL A 134 5.50 -12.29 -10.17
C VAL A 134 5.11 -10.85 -10.51
N LEU A 135 6.07 -9.95 -10.59
CA LEU A 135 5.82 -8.55 -10.96
C LEU A 135 5.26 -8.44 -12.37
N ALA A 136 5.78 -9.21 -13.34
CA ALA A 136 5.27 -9.24 -14.70
C ALA A 136 3.83 -9.77 -14.75
N TYR A 137 3.53 -10.84 -14.01
CA TYR A 137 2.17 -11.37 -13.89
C TYR A 137 1.23 -10.35 -13.26
N GLN A 138 1.62 -9.70 -12.18
CA GLN A 138 0.82 -8.65 -11.54
C GLN A 138 0.58 -7.47 -12.48
N ALA A 139 1.62 -7.00 -13.16
CA ALA A 139 1.51 -5.93 -14.13
C ALA A 139 0.55 -6.28 -15.28
N TRP A 140 0.63 -7.52 -15.78
CA TRP A 140 -0.29 -8.02 -16.79
C TRP A 140 -1.73 -8.08 -16.31
N THR A 141 -1.96 -8.56 -15.08
CA THR A 141 -3.29 -8.59 -14.46
C THR A 141 -3.88 -7.18 -14.36
N TYR A 142 -3.09 -6.22 -13.86
CA TYR A 142 -3.52 -4.81 -13.82
C TYR A 142 -3.79 -4.23 -15.21
N TRP A 143 -3.01 -4.61 -16.22
CA TRP A 143 -3.20 -4.15 -17.59
C TRP A 143 -4.48 -4.71 -18.23
N VAL A 144 -4.79 -5.99 -17.99
CA VAL A 144 -6.02 -6.64 -18.47
C VAL A 144 -7.26 -5.99 -17.85
N PHE A 145 -7.23 -5.77 -16.52
CA PHE A 145 -8.35 -5.17 -15.78
C PHE A 145 -8.26 -3.63 -15.66
N ARG A 146 -7.57 -2.97 -16.60
CA ARG A 146 -7.38 -1.51 -16.54
C ARG A 146 -8.64 -0.69 -16.79
N LYS A 147 -9.69 -1.26 -17.42
CA LYS A 147 -10.94 -0.56 -17.70
C LYS A 147 -11.69 -0.24 -16.41
N ARG A 148 -12.35 0.93 -16.37
CA ARG A 148 -13.23 1.31 -15.26
C ARG A 148 -14.54 0.54 -15.33
N LEU A 149 -15.08 0.20 -14.18
CA LEU A 149 -16.42 -0.38 -14.05
C LEU A 149 -17.44 0.75 -14.06
N SER A 150 -18.36 0.71 -15.01
CA SER A 150 -19.48 1.63 -15.11
C SER A 150 -20.72 1.04 -14.42
N PRO A 151 -21.58 1.86 -13.78
CA PRO A 151 -22.85 1.39 -13.20
C PRO A 151 -23.74 0.66 -14.20
N THR A 152 -23.65 1.01 -15.49
CA THR A 152 -24.40 0.36 -16.59
C THR A 152 -23.94 -1.08 -16.88
N GLN A 153 -22.79 -1.49 -16.37
CA GLN A 153 -22.25 -2.86 -16.51
C GLN A 153 -22.62 -3.76 -15.34
N ILE A 154 -23.25 -3.21 -14.31
CA ILE A 154 -23.75 -3.96 -13.16
C ILE A 154 -25.20 -4.30 -13.49
N PRO A 155 -25.57 -5.60 -13.65
CA PRO A 155 -26.98 -5.98 -13.84
C PRO A 155 -27.82 -5.44 -12.67
N ASN A 156 -28.99 -4.87 -12.98
CA ASN A 156 -29.92 -4.46 -11.93
C ASN A 156 -30.24 -5.68 -11.05
N PRO A 157 -30.29 -5.52 -9.72
CA PRO A 157 -30.62 -6.63 -8.81
C PRO A 157 -31.99 -7.29 -9.12
N HIS A 158 -32.84 -6.58 -9.89
CA HIS A 158 -34.15 -7.06 -10.34
C HIS A 158 -34.13 -7.74 -11.73
N GLU A 159 -33.01 -7.67 -12.47
CA GLU A 159 -32.79 -8.37 -13.74
C GLU A 159 -31.87 -9.59 -13.57
N GLY A 160 -31.92 -10.23 -12.42
CA GLY A 160 -31.22 -11.49 -12.20
C GLY A 160 -31.84 -12.58 -13.11
N SER A 161 -31.02 -13.55 -13.54
CA SER A 161 -31.38 -14.70 -14.37
C SER A 161 -32.46 -15.63 -13.76
N LEU A 162 -33.13 -15.19 -12.69
CA LEU A 162 -34.25 -15.83 -12.00
C LEU A 162 -35.60 -15.15 -12.25
N ASP A 163 -35.66 -14.08 -13.03
CA ASP A 163 -36.92 -13.60 -13.59
C ASP A 163 -37.41 -14.60 -14.66
N LEU A 164 -37.88 -15.73 -14.17
CA LEU A 164 -38.72 -16.60 -14.96
C LEU A 164 -39.95 -15.78 -15.38
N PRO A 165 -40.28 -15.74 -16.67
CA PRO A 165 -41.50 -15.05 -17.10
C PRO A 165 -42.69 -15.62 -16.37
N HIS A 166 -43.29 -14.83 -15.47
CA HIS A 166 -44.57 -15.10 -14.86
C HIS A 166 -45.67 -14.86 -15.90
N GLU A 167 -45.71 -15.70 -16.93
CA GLU A 167 -46.91 -15.79 -17.74
C GLU A 167 -47.03 -17.19 -18.35
N VAL A 168 -47.69 -18.06 -17.60
CA VAL A 168 -48.61 -18.98 -18.20
C VAL A 168 -49.90 -18.92 -17.36
N THR A 169 -50.69 -17.91 -17.59
CA THR A 169 -52.14 -17.99 -17.30
C THR A 169 -52.79 -18.73 -18.44
N VAL A 170 -53.24 -19.94 -18.14
CA VAL A 170 -54.22 -20.70 -18.92
C VAL A 170 -55.61 -20.12 -18.69
#